data_01fd0fb647cc46212cbd70af04724ee4
#
_entry.id   01fd0fb647cc46212cbd70af04724ee4
#
_cell.length_a   1.000
_cell.length_b   1.000
_cell.length_c   1.000
_cell.angle_alpha   90.00
_cell.angle_beta   90.00
_cell.angle_gamma   90.00
#
_symmetry.space_group_name_H-M   'P 1'
#
loop_
_entity.id
_entity.type
_entity.pdbx_description
1 polymer ?
#
loop_
_entity_poly.entity_id
_entity_poly.type
_entity_poly.pdbx_seq_one_letter_code
_entity_poly.pdbx_strand_id
1 'polypeptide(L)'
;ASDFLVFSMARLPQTLQYLTTLEQGGAIVINSPRGVKNCMRSCLCQLMKECNVPQPSAEGGNGYWLKRGDAAAQVRDDVCFCKDKAQLEQAKASFLARGVEDMVVQAHVKGDLVKFYGVEPEHYFAVFYPGDDGQFKFGDEEKNGKPNHYFFDKKKLKEYAEKLSSKVEVPIYGGDAIISPDGGLYIIDFNDWPSFSRCKESAAQAIQKMAQKLVK
;
A
#
# COMPACT_ATOMS: atom_id res chain seq x y z
N ALA A 1 -7.51 -5.32 -30.51
CA ALA A 1 -7.38 -6.23 -29.35
C ALA A 1 -5.87 -6.48 -29.16
N SER A 2 -5.40 -6.42 -27.94
CA SER A 2 -3.99 -6.71 -27.65
C SER A 2 -3.80 -8.24 -27.66
N ASP A 3 -2.78 -8.71 -28.38
CA ASP A 3 -2.43 -10.13 -28.42
C ASP A 3 -1.61 -10.57 -27.20
N PHE A 4 -1.22 -9.62 -26.32
CA PHE A 4 -0.36 -9.88 -25.18
C PHE A 4 -0.90 -9.27 -23.90
N LEU A 5 -1.15 -10.15 -22.90
CA LEU A 5 -1.41 -9.76 -21.53
C LEU A 5 -0.20 -10.14 -20.67
N VAL A 6 0.38 -9.15 -20.01
CA VAL A 6 1.57 -9.31 -19.18
C VAL A 6 1.22 -9.02 -17.73
N PHE A 7 1.39 -9.98 -16.83
CA PHE A 7 1.37 -9.77 -15.39
C PHE A 7 2.79 -9.55 -14.89
N SER A 8 3.05 -8.41 -14.26
CA SER A 8 4.39 -8.06 -13.82
C SER A 8 4.42 -7.59 -12.36
N MET A 9 5.38 -8.11 -11.61
CA MET A 9 5.72 -7.64 -10.26
C MET A 9 7.04 -6.84 -10.25
N ALA A 10 7.49 -6.40 -11.42
CA ALA A 10 8.75 -5.69 -11.57
C ALA A 10 8.67 -4.27 -10.98
N ARG A 11 9.75 -3.84 -10.31
CA ARG A 11 9.90 -2.52 -9.72
C ARG A 11 11.19 -1.80 -10.13
N LEU A 12 12.11 -2.51 -10.78
CA LEU A 12 13.36 -1.91 -11.24
C LEU A 12 13.10 -0.89 -12.37
N PRO A 13 13.69 0.30 -12.33
CA PRO A 13 13.45 1.37 -13.31
C PRO A 13 13.61 0.90 -14.77
N GLN A 14 14.66 0.12 -15.06
CA GLN A 14 14.92 -0.40 -16.40
C GLN A 14 13.82 -1.36 -16.87
N THR A 15 13.33 -2.24 -15.99
CA THR A 15 12.24 -3.16 -16.31
C THR A 15 10.92 -2.41 -16.51
N LEU A 16 10.64 -1.40 -15.67
CA LEU A 16 9.45 -0.56 -15.86
C LEU A 16 9.51 0.22 -17.18
N GLN A 17 10.69 0.67 -17.59
CA GLN A 17 10.87 1.31 -18.90
C GLN A 17 10.57 0.35 -20.05
N TYR A 18 11.05 -0.88 -19.98
CA TYR A 18 10.76 -1.91 -20.98
C TYR A 18 9.26 -2.25 -21.04
N LEU A 19 8.60 -2.41 -19.88
CA LEU A 19 7.16 -2.66 -19.81
C LEU A 19 6.34 -1.49 -20.38
N THR A 20 6.80 -0.25 -20.18
CA THR A 20 6.18 0.93 -20.81
C THR A 20 6.27 0.86 -22.34
N THR A 21 7.40 0.40 -22.87
CA THR A 21 7.55 0.21 -24.34
C THR A 21 6.59 -0.88 -24.85
N LEU A 22 6.37 -1.95 -24.10
CA LEU A 22 5.40 -2.99 -24.46
C LEU A 22 3.96 -2.44 -24.48
N GLU A 23 3.58 -1.61 -23.49
CA GLU A 23 2.27 -0.95 -23.47
C GLU A 23 2.07 -0.02 -24.69
N GLN A 24 3.10 0.76 -25.06
CA GLN A 24 3.07 1.60 -26.25
C GLN A 24 2.93 0.78 -27.54
N GLY A 25 3.43 -0.45 -27.54
CA GLY A 25 3.26 -1.44 -28.62
C GLY A 25 1.90 -2.17 -28.60
N GLY A 26 1.02 -1.83 -27.66
CA GLY A 26 -0.34 -2.39 -27.57
C GLY A 26 -0.49 -3.54 -26.60
N ALA A 27 0.53 -3.94 -25.85
CA ALA A 27 0.38 -4.94 -24.78
C ALA A 27 -0.42 -4.39 -23.60
N ILE A 28 -1.19 -5.26 -22.93
CA ILE A 28 -1.84 -4.92 -21.65
C ILE A 28 -0.89 -5.37 -20.54
N VAL A 29 -0.38 -4.44 -19.74
CA VAL A 29 0.50 -4.75 -18.60
C VAL A 29 -0.23 -4.53 -17.28
N ILE A 30 -0.29 -5.53 -16.41
CA ILE A 30 -0.96 -5.52 -15.10
C ILE A 30 0.06 -5.89 -14.00
N ASN A 31 0.29 -5.05 -12.99
CA ASN A 31 -0.14 -3.65 -12.91
C ASN A 31 0.69 -2.81 -13.88
N SER A 32 0.13 -1.70 -14.35
CA SER A 32 0.84 -0.83 -15.29
C SER A 32 2.14 -0.27 -14.67
N PRO A 33 3.19 -0.03 -15.48
CA PRO A 33 4.42 0.62 -15.01
C PRO A 33 4.16 1.98 -14.35
N ARG A 34 3.16 2.71 -14.81
CA ARG A 34 2.72 3.97 -14.22
C ARG A 34 2.09 3.73 -12.86
N GLY A 35 1.22 2.74 -12.72
CA GLY A 35 0.59 2.36 -11.45
C GLY A 35 1.63 1.95 -10.41
N VAL A 36 2.63 1.17 -10.79
CA VAL A 36 3.75 0.79 -9.91
C VAL A 36 4.49 2.03 -9.38
N LYS A 37 4.76 3.02 -10.25
CA LYS A 37 5.38 4.31 -9.84
C LYS A 37 4.46 5.11 -8.91
N ASN A 38 3.16 5.12 -9.17
CA ASN A 38 2.17 5.81 -8.34
C ASN A 38 2.06 5.23 -6.92
N CYS A 39 2.48 3.97 -6.71
CA CYS A 39 2.57 3.35 -5.38
C CYS A 39 3.83 3.78 -4.58
N MET A 40 4.75 4.57 -5.14
CA MET A 40 5.83 5.18 -4.35
C MET A 40 5.22 6.10 -3.29
N ARG A 41 5.70 6.02 -2.04
CA ARG A 41 5.00 6.60 -0.88
C ARG A 41 4.68 8.08 -1.00
N SER A 42 5.61 8.90 -1.50
CA SER A 42 5.37 10.33 -1.66
C SER A 42 4.29 10.60 -2.70
N CYS A 43 4.34 9.93 -3.85
CA CYS A 43 3.31 10.01 -4.87
C CYS A 43 1.96 9.50 -4.33
N LEU A 44 1.96 8.33 -3.68
CA LEU A 44 0.78 7.72 -3.07
C LEU A 44 0.10 8.66 -2.07
N CYS A 45 0.86 9.27 -1.14
CA CYS A 45 0.32 10.22 -0.17
C CYS A 45 -0.36 11.41 -0.84
N GLN A 46 0.19 11.90 -1.94
CA GLN A 46 -0.41 12.99 -2.72
C GLN A 46 -1.70 12.54 -3.40
N LEU A 47 -1.70 11.38 -4.05
CA LEU A 47 -2.88 10.81 -4.71
C LEU A 47 -4.01 10.51 -3.72
N MET A 48 -3.68 10.02 -2.51
CA MET A 48 -4.65 9.83 -1.43
C MET A 48 -5.33 11.14 -1.03
N LYS A 49 -4.57 12.25 -0.90
CA LYS A 49 -5.13 13.58 -0.63
C LYS A 49 -6.07 14.03 -1.74
N GLU A 50 -5.63 13.93 -2.99
CA GLU A 50 -6.42 14.33 -4.17
C GLU A 50 -7.75 13.59 -4.29
N CYS A 51 -7.77 12.30 -3.93
CA CYS A 51 -8.99 11.51 -3.96
C CYS A 51 -9.72 11.42 -2.62
N ASN A 52 -9.34 12.22 -1.60
CA ASN A 52 -9.96 12.24 -0.28
C ASN A 52 -10.04 10.84 0.38
N VAL A 53 -8.96 10.06 0.27
CA VAL A 53 -8.80 8.81 1.01
C VAL A 53 -8.10 9.12 2.32
N PRO A 54 -8.67 8.73 3.48
CA PRO A 54 -8.09 9.05 4.77
C PRO A 54 -6.73 8.39 4.96
N GLN A 55 -5.76 9.20 5.39
CA GLN A 55 -4.42 8.78 5.79
C GLN A 55 -4.02 9.51 7.07
N PRO A 56 -3.01 9.02 7.83
CA PRO A 56 -2.52 9.74 8.99
C PRO A 56 -2.02 11.13 8.63
N SER A 57 -2.28 12.10 9.51
CA SER A 57 -1.69 13.44 9.42
C SER A 57 -0.15 13.38 9.54
N ALA A 58 0.54 14.41 9.09
CA ALA A 58 1.97 14.58 9.39
C ALA A 58 2.22 15.02 10.85
N GLU A 59 1.21 15.54 11.54
CA GLU A 59 1.28 16.02 12.92
C GLU A 59 0.40 15.18 13.84
N GLY A 60 0.92 14.85 15.04
CA GLY A 60 0.19 14.08 16.03
C GLY A 60 0.92 14.00 17.38
N GLY A 61 0.22 13.51 18.41
CA GLY A 61 0.72 13.44 19.79
C GLY A 61 1.21 12.06 20.25
N ASN A 62 1.12 11.02 19.40
CA ASN A 62 1.44 9.65 19.78
C ASN A 62 2.75 9.12 19.17
N GLY A 63 3.59 10.00 18.63
CA GLY A 63 4.78 9.64 17.87
C GLY A 63 4.55 9.71 16.36
N TYR A 64 5.59 9.36 15.61
CA TYR A 64 5.66 9.54 14.18
C TYR A 64 6.27 8.31 13.50
N TRP A 65 5.85 8.07 12.29
CA TRP A 65 6.50 7.16 11.36
C TRP A 65 7.23 7.98 10.30
N LEU A 66 8.54 7.79 10.20
CA LEU A 66 9.34 8.30 9.09
C LEU A 66 9.56 7.15 8.10
N LYS A 67 9.24 7.38 6.84
CA LYS A 67 9.31 6.38 5.79
C LYS A 67 10.02 6.96 4.57
N ARG A 68 10.85 6.14 3.91
CA ARG A 68 11.41 6.48 2.59
C ARG A 68 10.26 6.70 1.58
N GLY A 69 10.30 7.80 0.82
CA GLY A 69 9.24 8.24 -0.07
C GLY A 69 9.38 7.75 -1.52
N ASP A 70 10.62 7.76 -2.04
CA ASP A 70 10.97 7.53 -3.44
C ASP A 70 11.01 6.07 -3.88
N ALA A 71 10.98 5.12 -2.93
CA ALA A 71 11.04 3.69 -3.21
C ALA A 71 10.36 2.87 -2.11
N ALA A 72 10.11 1.59 -2.37
CA ALA A 72 9.85 0.62 -1.32
C ALA A 72 11.05 0.53 -0.37
N ALA A 73 10.80 0.17 0.91
CA ALA A 73 11.87 -0.02 1.88
C ALA A 73 12.92 -1.02 1.36
N GLN A 74 14.17 -0.59 1.28
CA GLN A 74 15.31 -1.38 0.82
C GLN A 74 16.05 -2.00 2.00
N VAL A 75 16.02 -1.31 3.13
CA VAL A 75 16.58 -1.76 4.42
C VAL A 75 15.54 -1.51 5.52
N ARG A 76 15.72 -2.18 6.65
CA ARG A 76 14.81 -2.06 7.80
C ARG A 76 14.64 -0.61 8.26
N ASP A 77 15.74 0.18 8.19
CA ASP A 77 15.77 1.57 8.65
C ASP A 77 15.12 2.57 7.67
N ASP A 78 14.56 2.11 6.54
CA ASP A 78 13.77 2.94 5.63
C ASP A 78 12.33 3.18 6.10
N VAL A 79 11.94 2.54 7.20
CA VAL A 79 10.69 2.78 7.95
C VAL A 79 11.04 2.76 9.42
N CYS A 80 10.91 3.87 10.13
CA CYS A 80 11.22 3.93 11.55
C CYS A 80 10.14 4.67 12.35
N PHE A 81 9.92 4.18 13.57
CA PHE A 81 9.06 4.84 14.54
C PHE A 81 9.88 5.81 15.40
N CYS A 82 9.39 7.03 15.53
CA CYS A 82 9.94 8.10 16.36
C CYS A 82 8.92 8.46 17.45
N LYS A 83 9.31 8.36 18.73
CA LYS A 83 8.37 8.59 19.84
C LYS A 83 7.97 10.06 19.98
N ASP A 84 8.82 10.98 19.50
CA ASP A 84 8.65 12.42 19.59
C ASP A 84 9.33 13.16 18.42
N LYS A 85 9.15 14.48 18.38
CA LYS A 85 9.74 15.34 17.34
C LYS A 85 11.28 15.34 17.38
N ALA A 86 11.92 15.21 18.54
CA ALA A 86 13.36 15.20 18.64
C ALA A 86 13.94 13.94 17.95
N GLN A 87 13.34 12.76 18.20
CA GLN A 87 13.72 11.53 17.51
C GLN A 87 13.41 11.59 16.00
N LEU A 88 12.29 12.23 15.62
CA LEU A 88 11.96 12.41 14.21
C LEU A 88 13.03 13.23 13.48
N GLU A 89 13.52 14.33 14.06
CA GLU A 89 14.58 15.13 13.44
C GLU A 89 15.92 14.36 13.37
N GLN A 90 16.26 13.58 14.38
CA GLN A 90 17.43 12.69 14.33
C GLN A 90 17.30 11.64 13.23
N ALA A 91 16.11 11.03 13.08
CA ALA A 91 15.86 10.05 12.04
C ALA A 91 15.95 10.68 10.64
N LYS A 92 15.39 11.88 10.43
CA LYS A 92 15.54 12.63 9.17
C LYS A 92 17.00 12.90 8.83
N ALA A 93 17.80 13.33 9.81
CA ALA A 93 19.24 13.53 9.60
C ALA A 93 19.95 12.23 9.19
N SER A 94 19.59 11.09 9.79
CA SER A 94 20.09 9.76 9.41
C SER A 94 19.71 9.37 7.99
N PHE A 95 18.47 9.66 7.56
CA PHE A 95 18.02 9.41 6.17
C PHE A 95 18.86 10.24 5.18
N LEU A 96 19.01 11.55 5.45
CA LEU A 96 19.83 12.44 4.63
C LEU A 96 21.29 11.97 4.54
N ALA A 97 21.87 11.52 5.64
CA ALA A 97 23.25 10.99 5.66
C ALA A 97 23.42 9.72 4.80
N ARG A 98 22.33 8.97 4.56
CA ARG A 98 22.29 7.81 3.65
C ARG A 98 21.90 8.18 2.22
N GLY A 99 21.72 9.47 1.89
CA GLY A 99 21.28 9.95 0.59
C GLY A 99 19.77 9.75 0.32
N VAL A 100 18.96 9.55 1.36
CA VAL A 100 17.50 9.46 1.23
C VAL A 100 16.92 10.84 1.49
N GLU A 101 16.60 11.57 0.43
CA GLU A 101 16.07 12.94 0.49
C GLU A 101 14.54 12.97 0.51
N ASP A 102 13.91 12.05 -0.21
CA ASP A 102 12.45 11.94 -0.27
C ASP A 102 11.92 11.11 0.91
N MET A 103 11.17 11.76 1.79
CA MET A 103 10.69 11.20 3.05
C MET A 103 9.23 11.54 3.28
N VAL A 104 8.48 10.57 3.80
CA VAL A 104 7.09 10.74 4.24
C VAL A 104 7.02 10.63 5.76
N VAL A 105 6.41 11.64 6.39
CA VAL A 105 6.10 11.65 7.82
C VAL A 105 4.61 11.39 8.01
N GLN A 106 4.28 10.41 8.86
CA GLN A 106 2.92 10.13 9.27
C GLN A 106 2.85 10.06 10.80
N ALA A 107 1.88 10.73 11.42
CA ALA A 107 1.61 10.55 12.83
C ALA A 107 1.21 9.11 13.14
N HIS A 108 1.65 8.61 14.30
CA HIS A 108 1.19 7.30 14.75
C HIS A 108 -0.28 7.38 15.17
N VAL A 109 -1.11 6.62 14.51
CA VAL A 109 -2.52 6.42 14.86
C VAL A 109 -2.63 5.19 15.73
N LYS A 110 -3.17 5.33 16.95
CA LYS A 110 -3.49 4.20 17.82
C LYS A 110 -4.72 3.47 17.28
N GLY A 111 -4.66 2.16 17.21
CA GLY A 111 -5.78 1.36 16.73
C GLY A 111 -5.36 -0.03 16.26
N ASP A 112 -6.31 -0.74 15.69
CA ASP A 112 -6.08 -2.07 15.15
C ASP A 112 -5.48 -1.99 13.75
N LEU A 113 -4.38 -2.69 13.53
CA LEU A 113 -3.83 -2.89 12.19
C LEU A 113 -4.66 -3.94 11.44
N VAL A 114 -5.13 -3.60 10.26
CA VAL A 114 -5.74 -4.52 9.31
C VAL A 114 -5.00 -4.51 7.99
N LYS A 115 -4.89 -5.69 7.37
CA LYS A 115 -4.40 -5.84 6.00
C LYS A 115 -5.58 -6.06 5.07
N PHE A 116 -5.57 -5.36 3.94
CA PHE A 116 -6.59 -5.56 2.91
C PHE A 116 -5.95 -5.94 1.58
N TYR A 117 -6.72 -6.65 0.77
CA TYR A 117 -6.34 -7.09 -0.57
C TYR A 117 -7.51 -6.92 -1.53
N GLY A 118 -7.23 -6.54 -2.78
CA GLY A 118 -8.26 -6.36 -3.77
C GLY A 118 -7.81 -6.69 -5.19
N VAL A 119 -8.80 -7.01 -6.04
CA VAL A 119 -8.64 -7.23 -7.47
C VAL A 119 -9.81 -6.57 -8.20
N GLU A 120 -9.54 -5.57 -9.01
CA GLU A 120 -10.50 -4.86 -9.84
C GLU A 120 -10.35 -5.24 -11.33
N PRO A 121 -11.42 -5.28 -12.07
CA PRO A 121 -12.82 -4.94 -11.75
C PRO A 121 -13.64 -6.11 -11.18
N GLU A 122 -13.01 -7.15 -10.63
CA GLU A 122 -13.71 -8.33 -10.10
C GLU A 122 -14.39 -8.06 -8.75
N HIS A 123 -14.26 -6.85 -8.19
CA HIS A 123 -14.78 -6.43 -6.89
C HIS A 123 -14.37 -7.38 -5.74
N TYR A 124 -13.27 -8.12 -5.95
CA TYR A 124 -12.70 -8.95 -4.90
C TYR A 124 -12.07 -8.06 -3.82
N PHE A 125 -12.47 -8.27 -2.57
CA PHE A 125 -11.92 -7.55 -1.43
C PHE A 125 -11.90 -8.42 -0.18
N ALA A 126 -10.74 -8.51 0.45
CA ALA A 126 -10.55 -9.27 1.69
C ALA A 126 -9.80 -8.43 2.72
N VAL A 127 -10.17 -8.60 4.02
CA VAL A 127 -9.56 -7.90 5.15
C VAL A 127 -9.20 -8.92 6.22
N PHE A 128 -8.02 -8.75 6.80
CA PHE A 128 -7.46 -9.64 7.83
C PHE A 128 -6.78 -8.84 8.93
N TYR A 129 -6.83 -9.35 10.16
CA TYR A 129 -6.06 -8.85 11.28
C TYR A 129 -4.77 -9.67 11.39
N PRO A 130 -3.57 -9.08 11.18
CA PRO A 130 -2.32 -9.83 11.27
C PRO A 130 -2.06 -10.39 12.66
N GLY A 131 -2.60 -9.74 13.71
CA GLY A 131 -2.44 -10.14 15.09
C GLY A 131 -3.25 -11.37 15.51
N ASP A 132 -4.28 -11.79 14.72
CA ASP A 132 -5.12 -12.93 15.09
C ASP A 132 -4.43 -14.29 14.92
N ASP A 133 -3.55 -14.40 13.93
CA ASP A 133 -2.85 -15.64 13.60
C ASP A 133 -1.38 -15.66 14.06
N GLY A 134 -0.90 -14.57 14.70
CA GLY A 134 0.48 -14.42 15.16
C GLY A 134 1.51 -14.34 14.02
N GLN A 135 1.07 -14.23 12.79
CA GLN A 135 1.93 -14.12 11.62
C GLN A 135 2.26 -12.65 11.32
N PHE A 136 3.08 -12.04 12.16
CA PHE A 136 3.66 -10.74 11.88
C PHE A 136 4.80 -10.89 10.86
N LYS A 137 4.74 -10.16 9.77
CA LYS A 137 5.81 -10.15 8.77
C LYS A 137 7.00 -9.29 9.17
N PHE A 138 6.74 -8.21 9.92
CA PHE A 138 7.75 -7.24 10.33
C PHE A 138 7.51 -6.86 11.79
N GLY A 139 8.59 -6.78 12.60
CA GLY A 139 8.51 -6.52 14.05
C GLY A 139 7.82 -5.21 14.44
N ASP A 140 7.69 -4.26 13.51
CA ASP A 140 6.98 -3.01 13.76
C ASP A 140 5.44 -3.13 13.68
N GLU A 141 4.91 -4.22 13.14
CA GLU A 141 3.48 -4.53 13.19
C GLU A 141 3.00 -4.77 14.63
N GLU A 142 3.90 -5.20 15.53
CA GLU A 142 3.61 -5.42 16.96
C GLU A 142 3.35 -4.14 17.74
N LYS A 143 3.76 -2.96 17.24
CA LYS A 143 3.58 -1.68 17.95
C LYS A 143 2.12 -1.29 18.17
N ASN A 144 1.21 -1.77 17.35
CA ASN A 144 -0.22 -1.59 17.54
C ASN A 144 -0.82 -2.59 18.55
N GLY A 145 -0.03 -3.57 19.02
CA GLY A 145 -0.45 -4.58 19.97
C GLY A 145 -1.40 -5.62 19.36
N LYS A 146 -2.06 -6.38 20.25
CA LYS A 146 -3.13 -7.30 19.83
C LYS A 146 -4.34 -6.51 19.37
N PRO A 147 -5.04 -6.97 18.31
CA PRO A 147 -6.24 -6.27 17.84
C PRO A 147 -7.36 -6.32 18.91
N ASN A 148 -8.03 -5.20 19.06
CA ASN A 148 -9.21 -5.06 19.92
C ASN A 148 -10.50 -5.35 19.16
N HIS A 149 -10.41 -5.55 17.84
CA HIS A 149 -11.53 -5.71 16.92
C HIS A 149 -12.53 -4.56 16.99
N TYR A 150 -12.02 -3.33 16.98
CA TYR A 150 -12.86 -2.13 16.92
C TYR A 150 -13.82 -2.23 15.74
N PHE A 151 -15.07 -1.85 15.98
CA PHE A 151 -16.07 -1.82 14.92
C PHE A 151 -15.69 -0.79 13.86
N PHE A 152 -15.79 -1.18 12.58
CA PHE A 152 -15.59 -0.29 11.45
C PHE A 152 -16.47 -0.69 10.27
N ASP A 153 -16.72 0.25 9.38
CA ASP A 153 -17.43 -0.01 8.14
C ASP A 153 -16.48 -0.61 7.08
N LYS A 154 -16.55 -1.94 6.93
CA LYS A 154 -15.76 -2.69 5.94
C LYS A 154 -16.09 -2.27 4.50
N LYS A 155 -17.34 -1.85 4.21
CA LYS A 155 -17.72 -1.37 2.88
C LYS A 155 -17.01 -0.06 2.57
N LYS A 156 -16.96 0.84 3.54
CA LYS A 156 -16.25 2.12 3.40
C LYS A 156 -14.75 1.95 3.20
N LEU A 157 -14.12 1.00 3.90
CA LEU A 157 -12.71 0.67 3.65
C LEU A 157 -12.52 0.14 2.20
N LYS A 158 -13.41 -0.73 1.74
CA LYS A 158 -13.42 -1.21 0.37
C LYS A 158 -13.54 -0.06 -0.64
N GLU A 159 -14.51 0.85 -0.46
CA GLU A 159 -14.71 2.03 -1.31
C GLU A 159 -13.47 2.92 -1.38
N TYR A 160 -12.79 3.14 -0.26
CA TYR A 160 -11.53 3.88 -0.24
C TYR A 160 -10.41 3.16 -1.00
N ALA A 161 -10.30 1.84 -0.82
CA ALA A 161 -9.30 1.03 -1.51
C ALA A 161 -9.55 0.97 -3.02
N GLU A 162 -10.79 0.78 -3.47
CA GLU A 162 -11.18 0.78 -4.88
C GLU A 162 -10.95 2.17 -5.53
N LYS A 163 -11.33 3.24 -4.83
CA LYS A 163 -11.08 4.61 -5.28
C LYS A 163 -9.59 4.89 -5.44
N LEU A 164 -8.78 4.41 -4.49
CA LEU A 164 -7.34 4.56 -4.56
C LEU A 164 -6.74 3.69 -5.66
N SER A 165 -7.17 2.43 -5.80
CA SER A 165 -6.79 1.52 -6.89
C SER A 165 -6.99 2.17 -8.26
N SER A 166 -8.17 2.75 -8.49
CA SER A 166 -8.47 3.49 -9.71
C SER A 166 -7.56 4.72 -9.90
N LYS A 167 -7.35 5.51 -8.82
CA LYS A 167 -6.53 6.73 -8.87
C LYS A 167 -5.06 6.45 -9.14
N VAL A 168 -4.52 5.37 -8.56
CA VAL A 168 -3.11 4.96 -8.76
C VAL A 168 -2.91 4.06 -9.98
N GLU A 169 -3.98 3.60 -10.62
CA GLU A 169 -3.96 2.68 -11.78
C GLU A 169 -3.36 1.30 -11.45
N VAL A 170 -3.75 0.75 -10.29
CA VAL A 170 -3.29 -0.55 -9.77
C VAL A 170 -4.48 -1.44 -9.47
N PRO A 171 -4.97 -2.23 -10.44
CA PRO A 171 -6.11 -3.13 -10.25
C PRO A 171 -5.83 -4.32 -9.33
N ILE A 172 -4.59 -4.78 -9.22
CA ILE A 172 -4.20 -5.84 -8.28
C ILE A 172 -3.42 -5.21 -7.14
N TYR A 173 -4.05 -5.10 -5.97
CA TYR A 173 -3.53 -4.30 -4.88
C TYR A 173 -3.67 -4.96 -3.51
N GLY A 174 -2.94 -4.44 -2.57
CA GLY A 174 -3.12 -4.66 -1.15
C GLY A 174 -2.61 -3.48 -0.35
N GLY A 175 -2.91 -3.46 0.93
CA GLY A 175 -2.46 -2.39 1.79
C GLY A 175 -2.72 -2.66 3.25
N ASP A 176 -2.32 -1.69 4.05
CA ASP A 176 -2.47 -1.69 5.48
C ASP A 176 -3.32 -0.48 5.91
N ALA A 177 -4.23 -0.69 6.84
CA ALA A 177 -5.02 0.39 7.42
C ALA A 177 -5.05 0.27 8.95
N ILE A 178 -5.20 1.40 9.63
CA ILE A 178 -5.45 1.47 11.06
C ILE A 178 -6.92 1.78 11.30
N ILE A 179 -7.55 1.01 12.16
CA ILE A 179 -8.89 1.23 12.67
C ILE A 179 -8.76 1.85 14.06
N SER A 180 -9.09 3.12 14.20
CA SER A 180 -9.03 3.78 15.50
C SER A 180 -10.18 3.35 16.43
N PRO A 181 -10.05 3.55 17.76
CA PRO A 181 -11.09 3.13 18.73
C PRO A 181 -12.49 3.67 18.46
N ASP A 182 -12.58 4.82 17.80
CA ASP A 182 -13.84 5.47 17.38
C ASP A 182 -14.35 5.01 16.01
N GLY A 183 -13.72 3.99 15.40
CA GLY A 183 -14.07 3.45 14.10
C GLY A 183 -13.52 4.25 12.91
N GLY A 184 -12.63 5.22 13.14
CA GLY A 184 -11.93 5.94 12.06
C GLY A 184 -11.05 5.02 11.24
N LEU A 185 -11.00 5.27 9.94
CA LEU A 185 -10.22 4.47 8.97
C LEU A 185 -9.05 5.31 8.44
N TYR A 186 -7.84 4.76 8.51
CA TYR A 186 -6.62 5.43 8.00
C TYR A 186 -5.79 4.44 7.19
N ILE A 187 -5.74 4.62 5.87
CA ILE A 187 -4.83 3.81 5.03
C ILE A 187 -3.40 4.32 5.25
N ILE A 188 -2.50 3.41 5.63
CA ILE A 188 -1.10 3.73 5.97
C ILE A 188 -0.10 3.19 4.96
N ASP A 189 -0.52 2.25 4.12
CA ASP A 189 0.26 1.70 3.01
C ASP A 189 -0.68 1.15 1.92
N PHE A 190 -0.24 1.22 0.64
CA PHE A 190 -0.97 0.68 -0.49
C PHE A 190 0.05 0.23 -1.54
N ASN A 191 -0.03 -1.02 -1.93
CA ASN A 191 1.00 -1.67 -2.72
C ASN A 191 0.41 -2.35 -3.97
N ASP A 192 1.16 -2.28 -5.06
CA ASP A 192 1.00 -3.16 -6.20
C ASP A 192 1.41 -4.60 -5.84
N TRP A 193 0.74 -5.58 -6.40
CA TRP A 193 1.05 -7.00 -6.24
C TRP A 193 1.41 -7.42 -4.80
N PRO A 194 0.46 -7.45 -3.87
CA PRO A 194 0.70 -7.95 -2.52
C PRO A 194 0.92 -9.48 -2.54
N SER A 195 1.46 -10.02 -1.46
CA SER A 195 1.72 -11.47 -1.37
C SER A 195 0.47 -12.35 -1.35
N PHE A 196 -0.72 -11.78 -1.07
CA PHE A 196 -1.98 -12.49 -0.88
C PHE A 196 -1.88 -13.69 0.10
N SER A 197 -0.94 -13.65 1.04
CA SER A 197 -0.57 -14.80 1.88
C SER A 197 -1.74 -15.45 2.61
N ARG A 198 -2.80 -14.67 2.91
CA ARG A 198 -4.00 -15.13 3.63
C ARG A 198 -5.20 -15.47 2.73
N CYS A 199 -5.09 -15.22 1.42
CA CYS A 199 -6.22 -15.37 0.49
C CYS A 199 -5.77 -15.76 -0.92
N LYS A 200 -4.69 -16.56 -1.04
CA LYS A 200 -4.06 -16.89 -2.33
C LYS A 200 -5.03 -17.45 -3.36
N GLU A 201 -5.83 -18.44 -2.97
CA GLU A 201 -6.73 -19.14 -3.88
C GLU A 201 -7.84 -18.21 -4.41
N SER A 202 -8.52 -17.49 -3.52
CA SER A 202 -9.58 -16.57 -3.90
C SER A 202 -9.08 -15.38 -4.71
N ALA A 203 -7.90 -14.85 -4.36
CA ALA A 203 -7.25 -13.80 -5.14
C ALA A 203 -6.83 -14.31 -6.53
N ALA A 204 -6.24 -15.51 -6.62
CA ALA A 204 -5.87 -16.11 -7.91
C ALA A 204 -7.10 -16.33 -8.82
N GLN A 205 -8.22 -16.78 -8.26
CA GLN A 205 -9.47 -16.92 -9.02
C GLN A 205 -9.99 -15.57 -9.54
N ALA A 206 -9.90 -14.50 -8.73
CA ALA A 206 -10.28 -13.15 -9.17
C ALA A 206 -9.35 -12.65 -10.29
N ILE A 207 -8.03 -12.82 -10.15
CA ILE A 207 -7.05 -12.46 -11.18
C ILE A 207 -7.28 -13.25 -12.48
N GLN A 208 -7.59 -14.54 -12.38
CA GLN A 208 -7.90 -15.37 -13.55
C GLN A 208 -9.15 -14.86 -14.29
N LYS A 209 -10.21 -14.52 -13.55
CA LYS A 209 -11.43 -13.94 -14.14
C LYS A 209 -11.15 -12.61 -14.85
N MET A 210 -10.34 -11.75 -14.23
CA MET A 210 -9.90 -10.50 -14.83
C MET A 210 -9.13 -10.76 -16.13
N ALA A 211 -8.15 -11.69 -16.12
CA ALA A 211 -7.37 -12.05 -17.30
C ALA A 211 -8.26 -12.53 -18.46
N GLN A 212 -9.25 -13.40 -18.18
CA GLN A 212 -10.20 -13.90 -19.17
C GLN A 212 -11.05 -12.80 -19.81
N LYS A 213 -11.32 -11.71 -19.11
CA LYS A 213 -12.06 -10.55 -19.64
C LYS A 213 -11.20 -9.66 -20.54
N LEU A 214 -9.90 -9.57 -20.24
CA LEU A 214 -8.96 -8.70 -20.94
C LEU A 214 -8.47 -9.31 -22.28
N VAL A 215 -8.51 -10.62 -22.42
CA VAL A 215 -8.05 -11.37 -23.63
C VAL A 215 -9.19 -11.61 -24.64
N LYS A 216 -10.41 -11.19 -24.33
CA LYS A 216 -11.57 -11.24 -25.26
C LYS A 216 -11.57 -10.03 -26.16
#